data_610c7f37de493b4bae27f080bd9fa886
#
_entry.id   610c7f37de493b4bae27f080bd9fa886
#
_cell.length_a   1.000
_cell.length_b   1.000
_cell.length_c   1.000
_cell.angle_alpha   90.00
_cell.angle_beta   90.00
_cell.angle_gamma   90.00
#
_symmetry.space_group_name_H-M   'P 1'
#
loop_
_entity.id
_entity.type
_entity.pdbx_description
1 polymer ?
#
loop_
_entity_poly.entity_id
_entity_poly.type
_entity_poly.pdbx_seq_one_letter_code
_entity_poly.pdbx_strand_id
1 'polypeptide(L)'
;IRAHAFDYLEKPVDVKLLKETILNLQNEIGKKAAEPDLPQTMEELMQSIRQLQAQQQIKSISITATEGIHIIQLSEIVRLEAVSNYTKFYLHDNKQLLVSKTMGDYEELLLQNSFFRIHRSHIINLRYLRTFHKNEAGTVELKDGTLLDVSDRKKKELLQRLNDISFQ
;
A
#
# COMPACT_ATOMS: atom_id res chain seq x y z
N ILE A 1 -19.29 22.32 -20.90
CA ILE A 1 -19.02 20.90 -20.54
C ILE A 1 -19.43 20.10 -21.78
N ARG A 2 -18.48 19.60 -22.57
CA ARG A 2 -18.76 18.68 -23.68
C ARG A 2 -18.95 17.30 -23.09
N ALA A 3 -20.21 16.85 -22.97
CA ALA A 3 -20.49 15.45 -22.70
C ALA A 3 -20.09 14.65 -23.96
N HIS A 4 -19.16 13.70 -23.84
CA HIS A 4 -18.84 12.74 -24.90
C HIS A 4 -19.96 11.71 -24.97
N ALA A 5 -21.07 12.06 -25.63
CA ALA A 5 -22.09 11.09 -25.98
C ALA A 5 -21.71 10.44 -27.33
N PHE A 6 -21.91 9.13 -27.43
CA PHE A 6 -21.64 8.38 -28.65
C PHE A 6 -22.66 8.74 -29.73
N ASP A 7 -23.94 8.89 -29.36
CA ASP A 7 -25.02 9.24 -30.25
C ASP A 7 -26.21 9.84 -29.48
N TYR A 8 -27.14 10.47 -30.17
CA TYR A 8 -28.35 11.07 -29.64
C TYR A 8 -29.58 10.47 -30.29
N LEU A 9 -30.55 10.01 -29.48
CA LEU A 9 -31.82 9.51 -29.93
C LEU A 9 -32.94 10.48 -29.56
N GLU A 10 -33.66 11.00 -30.54
CA GLU A 10 -34.84 11.87 -30.30
C GLU A 10 -36.07 11.03 -29.97
N LYS A 11 -36.93 11.59 -29.11
CA LYS A 11 -38.22 10.96 -28.76
C LYS A 11 -39.31 11.44 -29.72
N PRO A 12 -40.17 10.55 -30.27
CA PRO A 12 -40.26 9.12 -30.02
C PRO A 12 -39.10 8.31 -30.63
N VAL A 13 -38.58 7.33 -29.90
CA VAL A 13 -37.42 6.55 -30.32
C VAL A 13 -37.76 5.66 -31.52
N ASP A 14 -37.12 5.86 -32.66
CA ASP A 14 -37.19 4.96 -33.78
C ASP A 14 -36.39 3.69 -33.54
N VAL A 15 -37.13 2.54 -33.55
CA VAL A 15 -36.54 1.21 -33.26
C VAL A 15 -35.48 0.82 -34.28
N LYS A 16 -35.56 1.32 -35.53
CA LYS A 16 -34.53 1.06 -36.54
C LYS A 16 -33.24 1.82 -36.26
N LEU A 17 -33.35 3.11 -35.92
CA LEU A 17 -32.22 3.94 -35.56
C LEU A 17 -31.54 3.43 -34.28
N LEU A 18 -32.31 2.99 -33.29
CA LEU A 18 -31.75 2.36 -32.07
C LEU A 18 -30.96 1.10 -32.39
N LYS A 19 -31.47 0.24 -33.29
CA LYS A 19 -30.73 -0.98 -33.69
C LYS A 19 -29.43 -0.63 -34.46
N GLU A 20 -29.44 0.36 -35.33
CA GLU A 20 -28.24 0.82 -36.05
C GLU A 20 -27.21 1.39 -35.07
N THR A 21 -27.63 2.21 -34.11
CA THR A 21 -26.74 2.77 -33.10
C THR A 21 -26.11 1.66 -32.21
N ILE A 22 -26.88 0.63 -31.83
CA ILE A 22 -26.38 -0.52 -31.08
C ILE A 22 -25.37 -1.33 -31.91
N LEU A 23 -25.64 -1.57 -33.20
CA LEU A 23 -24.72 -2.28 -34.09
C LEU A 23 -23.43 -1.50 -34.28
N ASN A 24 -23.52 -0.18 -34.46
CA ASN A 24 -22.34 0.69 -34.55
C ASN A 24 -21.51 0.72 -33.29
N LEU A 25 -22.15 0.77 -32.11
CA LEU A 25 -21.49 0.63 -30.80
C LEU A 25 -20.77 -0.72 -30.67
N GLN A 26 -21.44 -1.82 -31.06
CA GLN A 26 -20.81 -3.15 -31.01
C GLN A 26 -19.59 -3.24 -31.95
N ASN A 27 -19.67 -2.64 -33.13
CA ASN A 27 -18.55 -2.57 -34.09
C ASN A 27 -17.41 -1.67 -33.61
N GLU A 28 -17.71 -0.57 -32.94
CA GLU A 28 -16.68 0.31 -32.35
C GLU A 28 -16.04 -0.30 -31.10
N ILE A 29 -16.82 -0.96 -30.25
CA ILE A 29 -16.32 -1.72 -29.12
C ILE A 29 -15.46 -2.89 -29.60
N GLY A 30 -15.88 -3.60 -30.68
CA GLY A 30 -15.07 -4.64 -31.31
C GLY A 30 -13.79 -4.13 -31.99
N LYS A 31 -13.76 -2.86 -32.44
CA LYS A 31 -12.55 -2.24 -33.01
C LYS A 31 -11.65 -1.58 -31.96
N LYS A 32 -12.21 -1.18 -30.81
CA LYS A 32 -11.47 -0.65 -29.65
C LYS A 32 -11.14 -1.71 -28.60
N ALA A 33 -11.75 -2.88 -28.67
CA ALA A 33 -11.16 -4.07 -28.10
C ALA A 33 -9.98 -4.45 -29.02
N ALA A 34 -8.90 -3.67 -28.96
CA ALA A 34 -7.60 -4.31 -28.96
C ALA A 34 -7.76 -5.45 -27.95
N GLU A 35 -7.65 -6.69 -28.39
CA GLU A 35 -7.56 -7.84 -27.50
C GLU A 35 -6.64 -7.40 -26.36
N PRO A 36 -7.04 -7.55 -25.08
CA PRO A 36 -6.10 -7.30 -24.01
C PRO A 36 -4.90 -8.14 -24.40
N ASP A 37 -3.76 -7.49 -24.58
CA ASP A 37 -2.50 -8.11 -24.96
C ASP A 37 -2.24 -9.14 -23.85
N LEU A 38 -2.83 -10.33 -24.05
CA LEU A 38 -2.72 -11.44 -23.10
C LEU A 38 -1.26 -11.81 -23.12
N PRO A 39 -0.57 -11.71 -22.00
CA PRO A 39 0.85 -12.00 -21.92
C PRO A 39 1.10 -13.37 -22.54
N GLN A 40 1.81 -13.38 -23.66
CA GLN A 40 2.07 -14.62 -24.44
C GLN A 40 3.12 -15.49 -23.76
N THR A 41 3.83 -14.92 -22.79
CA THR A 41 4.84 -15.64 -22.01
C THR A 41 4.56 -15.54 -20.52
N MET A 42 5.02 -16.53 -19.76
CA MET A 42 4.95 -16.53 -18.29
C MET A 42 5.68 -15.31 -17.71
N GLU A 43 6.73 -14.81 -18.37
CA GLU A 43 7.47 -13.63 -17.95
C GLU A 43 6.64 -12.36 -18.09
N GLU A 44 5.92 -12.16 -19.19
CA GLU A 44 5.01 -11.01 -19.39
C GLU A 44 3.86 -11.04 -18.39
N LEU A 45 3.30 -12.22 -18.10
CA LEU A 45 2.29 -12.39 -17.07
C LEU A 45 2.83 -12.00 -15.69
N MET A 46 4.01 -12.48 -15.34
CA MET A 46 4.68 -12.13 -14.10
C MET A 46 4.96 -10.61 -13.99
N GLN A 47 5.37 -9.99 -15.08
CA GLN A 47 5.61 -8.56 -15.13
C GLN A 47 4.31 -7.75 -14.97
N SER A 48 3.24 -8.18 -15.61
CA SER A 48 1.91 -7.56 -15.48
C SER A 48 1.37 -7.68 -14.05
N ILE A 49 1.53 -8.85 -13.41
CA ILE A 49 1.17 -9.07 -12.01
C ILE A 49 1.98 -8.15 -11.08
N ARG A 50 3.31 -8.04 -11.31
CA ARG A 50 4.17 -7.14 -10.53
C ARG A 50 3.76 -5.67 -10.69
N GLN A 51 3.40 -5.23 -11.89
CA GLN A 51 2.90 -3.88 -12.13
C GLN A 51 1.56 -3.62 -11.42
N LEU A 52 0.62 -4.55 -11.47
CA LEU A 52 -0.66 -4.44 -10.76
C LEU A 52 -0.46 -4.39 -9.25
N GLN A 53 0.42 -5.22 -8.70
CA GLN A 53 0.77 -5.20 -7.27
C GLN A 53 1.45 -3.90 -6.86
N ALA A 54 2.33 -3.33 -7.71
CA ALA A 54 2.97 -2.05 -7.46
C ALA A 54 1.98 -0.87 -7.48
N GLN A 55 0.92 -0.95 -8.28
CA GLN A 55 -0.13 0.07 -8.35
C GLN A 55 -1.08 0.03 -7.14
N GLN A 56 -1.26 -1.12 -6.51
CA GLN A 56 -2.15 -1.30 -5.34
C GLN A 56 -1.50 -0.90 -4.02
N GLN A 57 -0.19 -0.63 -3.98
CA GLN A 57 0.46 -0.19 -2.74
C GLN A 57 -0.02 1.21 -2.34
N ILE A 58 -0.64 1.29 -1.17
CA ILE A 58 -0.92 2.57 -0.52
C ILE A 58 0.42 3.26 -0.26
N LYS A 59 0.63 4.42 -0.90
CA LYS A 59 1.90 5.16 -0.78
C LYS A 59 1.89 6.17 0.35
N SER A 60 0.70 6.65 0.75
CA SER A 60 0.55 7.68 1.78
C SER A 60 -0.65 7.39 2.69
N ILE A 61 -0.56 7.87 3.92
CA ILE A 61 -1.66 7.84 4.89
C ILE A 61 -1.99 9.26 5.35
N SER A 62 -3.26 9.47 5.69
CA SER A 62 -3.75 10.68 6.32
C SER A 62 -3.79 10.49 7.83
N ILE A 63 -3.07 11.32 8.56
CA ILE A 63 -2.96 11.29 10.02
C ILE A 63 -3.54 12.59 10.60
N THR A 64 -4.52 12.47 11.49
CA THR A 64 -5.05 13.61 12.24
C THR A 64 -4.28 13.74 13.54
N ALA A 65 -3.44 14.76 13.63
CA ALA A 65 -2.73 15.16 14.84
C ALA A 65 -3.36 16.44 15.44
N THR A 66 -2.86 16.87 16.58
CA THR A 66 -3.36 18.07 17.28
C THR A 66 -3.26 19.33 16.41
N GLU A 67 -2.26 19.39 15.54
CA GLU A 67 -1.95 20.55 14.69
C GLU A 67 -2.72 20.55 13.36
N GLY A 68 -3.42 19.44 13.03
CA GLY A 68 -4.17 19.31 11.78
C GLY A 68 -4.07 17.92 11.14
N ILE A 69 -4.41 17.88 9.86
CA ILE A 69 -4.34 16.65 9.05
C ILE A 69 -3.02 16.65 8.27
N HIS A 70 -2.19 15.62 8.51
CA HIS A 70 -0.94 15.42 7.82
C HIS A 70 -1.10 14.27 6.79
N ILE A 71 -0.69 14.51 5.56
CA ILE A 71 -0.56 13.45 4.54
C ILE A 71 0.92 13.05 4.52
N ILE A 72 1.20 11.79 4.93
CA ILE A 72 2.56 11.30 5.11
C ILE A 72 2.77 10.11 4.18
N GLN A 73 3.89 10.10 3.47
CA GLN A 73 4.31 8.95 2.69
C GLN A 73 4.70 7.80 3.61
N LEU A 74 4.28 6.57 3.32
CA LEU A 74 4.68 5.40 4.13
C LEU A 74 6.21 5.22 4.16
N SER A 75 6.89 5.66 3.10
CA SER A 75 8.36 5.65 3.02
C SER A 75 9.03 6.61 4.00
N GLU A 76 8.34 7.63 4.48
CA GLU A 76 8.87 8.61 5.46
C GLU A 76 8.76 8.12 6.90
N ILE A 77 7.91 7.12 7.14
CA ILE A 77 7.68 6.58 8.48
C ILE A 77 8.76 5.56 8.82
N VAL A 78 9.53 5.82 9.86
CA VAL A 78 10.58 4.93 10.40
C VAL A 78 9.98 3.87 11.32
N ARG A 79 9.16 4.30 12.28
CA ARG A 79 8.52 3.42 13.26
C ARG A 79 7.30 4.05 13.92
N LEU A 80 6.50 3.24 14.54
CA LEU A 80 5.41 3.65 15.40
C LEU A 80 5.64 3.11 16.81
N GLU A 81 5.19 3.88 17.80
CA GLU A 81 5.22 3.52 19.20
C GLU A 81 3.84 3.76 19.84
N ALA A 82 3.34 2.76 20.56
CA ALA A 82 2.12 2.90 21.35
C ALA A 82 2.45 3.63 22.66
N VAL A 83 1.79 4.74 22.90
CA VAL A 83 1.91 5.54 24.12
C VAL A 83 0.53 5.67 24.72
N SER A 84 0.18 4.78 25.67
CA SER A 84 -1.17 4.67 26.24
C SER A 84 -2.22 4.48 25.13
N ASN A 85 -3.17 5.37 24.96
CA ASN A 85 -4.21 5.37 23.94
C ASN A 85 -3.82 6.15 22.66
N TYR A 86 -2.58 6.58 22.58
CA TYR A 86 -2.04 7.35 21.46
C TYR A 86 -1.03 6.52 20.68
N THR A 87 -0.83 6.91 19.43
CA THR A 87 0.26 6.39 18.61
C THR A 87 1.22 7.51 18.28
N LYS A 88 2.50 7.26 18.52
CA LYS A 88 3.60 8.16 18.17
C LYS A 88 4.27 7.67 16.91
N PHE A 89 4.24 8.49 15.86
CA PHE A 89 4.94 8.24 14.61
C PHE A 89 6.31 8.91 14.65
N TYR A 90 7.33 8.20 14.22
CA TYR A 90 8.69 8.70 14.05
C TYR A 90 9.00 8.74 12.57
N LEU A 91 9.36 9.91 12.07
CA LEU A 91 9.65 10.15 10.66
C LEU A 91 11.15 10.24 10.41
N HIS A 92 11.55 10.03 9.16
CA HIS A 92 12.97 10.00 8.74
C HIS A 92 13.68 11.36 8.94
N ASP A 93 12.95 12.46 8.98
CA ASP A 93 13.45 13.82 9.23
C ASP A 93 13.53 14.15 10.74
N ASN A 94 13.48 13.15 11.61
CA ASN A 94 13.43 13.24 13.07
C ASN A 94 12.17 13.92 13.63
N LYS A 95 11.17 14.24 12.81
CA LYS A 95 9.87 14.69 13.30
C LYS A 95 9.12 13.57 13.98
N GLN A 96 8.30 13.97 14.94
CA GLN A 96 7.45 13.05 15.69
C GLN A 96 6.02 13.62 15.69
N LEU A 97 5.05 12.74 15.42
CA LEU A 97 3.65 13.09 15.45
C LEU A 97 2.93 12.21 16.47
N LEU A 98 2.18 12.84 17.37
CA LEU A 98 1.35 12.14 18.35
C LEU A 98 -0.10 12.18 17.90
N VAL A 99 -0.73 11.02 17.81
CA VAL A 99 -2.06 10.82 17.24
C VAL A 99 -2.98 10.14 18.24
N SER A 100 -4.21 10.62 18.37
CA SER A 100 -5.23 10.10 19.29
C SER A 100 -5.92 8.81 18.81
N LYS A 101 -5.25 8.01 17.97
CA LYS A 101 -5.66 6.68 17.56
C LYS A 101 -4.68 5.65 18.06
N THR A 102 -5.16 4.44 18.30
CA THR A 102 -4.32 3.34 18.76
C THR A 102 -3.43 2.81 17.61
N MET A 103 -2.31 2.20 17.96
CA MET A 103 -1.44 1.58 16.96
C MET A 103 -2.14 0.45 16.19
N GLY A 104 -3.13 -0.22 16.81
CA GLY A 104 -3.95 -1.23 16.16
C GLY A 104 -4.75 -0.71 14.97
N ASP A 105 -5.21 0.56 15.01
CA ASP A 105 -5.97 1.18 13.93
C ASP A 105 -5.16 1.36 12.63
N TYR A 106 -3.84 1.31 12.75
CA TYR A 106 -2.91 1.44 11.62
C TYR A 106 -2.27 0.12 11.20
N GLU A 107 -2.35 -0.91 12.06
CA GLU A 107 -1.59 -2.15 11.92
C GLU A 107 -1.87 -2.86 10.59
N GLU A 108 -3.14 -3.11 10.27
CA GLU A 108 -3.52 -3.84 9.06
C GLU A 108 -2.97 -3.17 7.79
N LEU A 109 -3.16 -1.87 7.67
CA LEU A 109 -2.68 -1.08 6.54
C LEU A 109 -1.15 -1.09 6.45
N LEU A 110 -0.46 -0.95 7.57
CA LEU A 110 0.99 -0.88 7.60
C LEU A 110 1.65 -2.23 7.32
N LEU A 111 1.10 -3.32 7.85
CA LEU A 111 1.65 -4.66 7.62
C LEU A 111 1.60 -5.10 6.15
N GLN A 112 0.67 -4.55 5.37
CA GLN A 112 0.61 -4.75 3.92
C GLN A 112 1.70 -3.97 3.16
N ASN A 113 2.42 -3.05 3.82
CA ASN A 113 3.31 -2.06 3.21
C ASN A 113 4.74 -2.05 3.79
N SER A 114 5.39 -3.20 3.93
CA SER A 114 6.76 -3.34 4.42
C SER A 114 6.96 -2.93 5.89
N PHE A 115 5.91 -2.90 6.70
CA PHE A 115 6.03 -2.74 8.15
C PHE A 115 5.91 -4.09 8.84
N PHE A 116 6.47 -4.14 10.05
CA PHE A 116 6.43 -5.33 10.88
C PHE A 116 6.24 -4.96 12.36
N ARG A 117 5.30 -5.63 13.04
CA ARG A 117 5.08 -5.45 14.47
C ARG A 117 6.05 -6.33 15.24
N ILE A 118 7.06 -5.70 15.84
CA ILE A 118 8.09 -6.40 16.64
C ILE A 118 7.68 -6.60 18.08
N HIS A 119 6.83 -5.72 18.61
CA HIS A 119 6.39 -5.73 20.01
C HIS A 119 4.96 -5.22 20.12
N ARG A 120 4.29 -5.46 21.27
CA ARG A 120 2.95 -4.90 21.52
C ARG A 120 2.90 -3.38 21.39
N SER A 121 4.01 -2.71 21.64
CA SER A 121 4.15 -1.25 21.59
C SER A 121 4.96 -0.72 20.41
N HIS A 122 5.47 -1.57 19.53
CA HIS A 122 6.32 -1.10 18.42
C HIS A 122 5.99 -1.79 17.10
N ILE A 123 5.78 -0.95 16.06
CA ILE A 123 5.79 -1.34 14.64
C ILE A 123 6.97 -0.63 13.99
N ILE A 124 7.76 -1.34 13.21
CA ILE A 124 8.89 -0.77 12.47
C ILE A 124 8.67 -0.89 10.96
N ASN A 125 9.25 0.03 10.22
CA ASN A 125 9.35 -0.09 8.78
C ASN A 125 10.62 -0.88 8.44
N LEU A 126 10.48 -2.03 7.80
CA LEU A 126 11.60 -2.92 7.47
C LEU A 126 12.62 -2.27 6.53
N ARG A 127 12.25 -1.22 5.79
CA ARG A 127 13.19 -0.43 4.95
C ARG A 127 14.21 0.34 5.78
N TYR A 128 13.89 0.64 7.04
CA TYR A 128 14.80 1.32 7.98
C TYR A 128 15.50 0.35 8.92
N LEU A 129 15.25 -0.95 8.82
CA LEU A 129 15.99 -1.95 9.56
C LEU A 129 17.43 -1.99 9.05
N ARG A 130 18.40 -1.85 9.97
CA ARG A 130 19.83 -1.97 9.72
C ARG A 130 20.33 -3.36 10.06
N THR A 131 20.07 -3.79 11.30
CA THR A 131 20.58 -5.06 11.82
C THR A 131 19.57 -5.72 12.75
N PHE A 132 19.47 -7.04 12.70
CA PHE A 132 18.83 -7.83 13.72
C PHE A 132 19.90 -8.58 14.52
N HIS A 133 20.06 -8.23 15.78
CA HIS A 133 21.01 -8.86 16.70
C HIS A 133 20.39 -10.12 17.28
N LYS A 134 21.01 -11.28 17.00
CA LYS A 134 20.57 -12.59 17.52
C LYS A 134 21.09 -12.84 18.94
N ASN A 135 21.04 -11.82 19.81
CA ASN A 135 21.31 -11.97 21.24
C ASN A 135 20.11 -12.64 21.95
N GLU A 136 20.23 -12.93 23.23
CA GLU A 136 19.16 -13.56 24.02
C GLU A 136 17.85 -12.76 23.96
N ALA A 137 17.93 -11.43 24.04
CA ALA A 137 16.78 -10.53 23.96
C ALA A 137 16.19 -10.44 22.54
N GLY A 138 17.02 -10.59 21.47
CA GLY A 138 16.63 -10.36 20.08
C GLY A 138 16.27 -8.89 19.85
N THR A 139 17.27 -8.10 19.47
CA THR A 139 17.14 -6.64 19.32
C THR A 139 17.28 -6.24 17.86
N VAL A 140 16.45 -5.32 17.39
CA VAL A 140 16.60 -4.67 16.09
C VAL A 140 17.28 -3.33 16.26
N GLU A 141 18.21 -3.03 15.34
CA GLU A 141 18.82 -1.71 15.17
C GLU A 141 18.26 -1.07 13.89
N LEU A 142 17.74 0.13 14.02
CA LEU A 142 17.27 0.92 12.88
C LEU A 142 18.38 1.81 12.33
N LYS A 143 18.19 2.34 11.12
CA LYS A 143 19.17 3.22 10.44
C LYS A 143 19.47 4.52 11.18
N ASP A 144 18.53 4.97 12.02
CA ASP A 144 18.69 6.13 12.91
C ASP A 144 19.45 5.80 14.22
N GLY A 145 19.90 4.54 14.39
CA GLY A 145 20.59 4.07 15.59
C GLY A 145 19.65 3.64 16.72
N THR A 146 18.35 3.70 16.53
CA THR A 146 17.38 3.24 17.55
C THR A 146 17.48 1.74 17.74
N LEU A 147 17.63 1.29 18.99
CA LEU A 147 17.60 -0.13 19.39
C LEU A 147 16.25 -0.45 20.01
N LEU A 148 15.60 -1.52 19.55
CA LEU A 148 14.28 -1.95 20.01
C LEU A 148 14.26 -3.47 20.22
N ASP A 149 13.69 -3.91 21.32
CA ASP A 149 13.54 -5.33 21.63
C ASP A 149 12.39 -5.96 20.84
N VAL A 150 12.64 -7.16 20.33
CA VAL A 150 11.64 -7.96 19.63
C VAL A 150 11.04 -8.97 20.60
N SER A 151 9.72 -9.00 20.73
CA SER A 151 9.05 -10.00 21.56
C SER A 151 9.34 -11.43 21.06
N ASP A 152 9.50 -12.38 21.98
CA ASP A 152 9.87 -13.77 21.66
C ASP A 152 8.98 -14.40 20.58
N ARG A 153 7.69 -14.12 20.66
CA ARG A 153 6.70 -14.61 19.69
C ARG A 153 6.96 -14.09 18.27
N LYS A 154 7.55 -12.89 18.13
CA LYS A 154 7.76 -12.22 16.86
C LYS A 154 9.16 -12.46 16.25
N LYS A 155 10.11 -13.00 17.03
CA LYS A 155 11.48 -13.27 16.53
C LYS A 155 11.49 -14.20 15.32
N LYS A 156 10.77 -15.33 15.42
CA LYS A 156 10.74 -16.32 14.34
C LYS A 156 10.09 -15.76 13.07
N GLU A 157 8.97 -15.06 13.23
CA GLU A 157 8.24 -14.44 12.13
C GLU A 157 9.07 -13.34 11.44
N LEU A 158 9.77 -12.51 12.25
CA LEU A 158 10.67 -11.48 11.72
C LEU A 158 11.80 -12.11 10.90
N LEU A 159 12.46 -13.16 11.39
CA LEU A 159 13.53 -13.85 10.67
C LEU A 159 13.05 -14.43 9.34
N GLN A 160 11.88 -15.04 9.30
CA GLN A 160 11.29 -15.52 8.06
C GLN A 160 11.07 -14.37 7.07
N ARG A 161 10.47 -13.27 7.55
CA ARG A 161 10.23 -12.09 6.70
C ARG A 161 11.50 -11.47 6.14
N LEU A 162 12.58 -11.45 6.93
CA LEU A 162 13.88 -10.92 6.47
C LEU A 162 14.54 -11.83 5.44
N ASN A 163 14.40 -13.14 5.58
CA ASN A 163 14.89 -14.08 4.57
C ASN A 163 14.15 -13.88 3.24
N ASP A 164 12.82 -13.73 3.27
CA ASP A 164 12.01 -13.51 2.06
C ASP A 164 12.43 -12.22 1.31
N ILE A 165 12.82 -11.19 2.04
CA ILE A 165 13.31 -9.92 1.44
C ILE A 165 14.70 -10.08 0.82
N SER A 166 15.55 -10.98 1.36
CA SER A 166 16.93 -11.17 0.89
C SER A 166 17.03 -11.93 -0.44
N PHE A 167 15.95 -12.53 -0.91
CA PHE A 167 15.89 -13.28 -2.17
C PHE A 167 15.22 -12.49 -3.32
N GLN A 168 14.92 -11.20 -3.14
CA GLN A 168 14.44 -10.29 -4.18
C GLN A 168 15.51 -9.28 -4.60
#